data_fc81feb5a1fb8c156b337a5cba048b57
#
_entry.id   fc81feb5a1fb8c156b337a5cba048b57
#
_cell.length_a   1.000
_cell.length_b   1.000
_cell.length_c   1.000
_cell.angle_alpha   90.00
_cell.angle_beta   90.00
_cell.angle_gamma   90.00
#
_symmetry.space_group_name_H-M   'P 1'
#
loop_
_entity.id
_entity.type
_entity.pdbx_description
1 polymer ?
#
loop_
_entity_poly.entity_id
_entity_poly.type
_entity_poly.pdbx_seq_one_letter_code
_entity_poly.pdbx_strand_id
1 'polypeptide(L)'
;MARTSKNNALYSQIAGSFLLSTPRLTQEPFCRAVIWITEFSERGAMGFVLSNPAGTTLGSQSVNFAGTPLQNVPLMLGGPVEPNRLTIVSIVENALNQRLMTHINVQEAMFDDLQFRQDAICLAFAGTAQWAPKQLEKELKEGIWIKGAADFVVARQFFREVELSSRFENKRDFRGVLWSRILSKQPNPYHKVAAQLPYDLRDLANN
;
A
#
# COMPACT_ATOMS: atom_id res chain seq x y z
N MET A 1 -0.76 -7.58 -33.77
CA MET A 1 -1.95 -7.56 -32.90
C MET A 1 -1.84 -8.44 -31.64
N ALA A 2 -1.20 -9.61 -31.62
CA ALA A 2 -1.13 -10.49 -30.44
C ALA A 2 -0.25 -9.97 -29.25
N ARG A 3 0.75 -9.14 -29.50
CA ARG A 3 1.64 -8.57 -28.46
C ARG A 3 0.94 -7.51 -27.61
N THR A 4 0.07 -6.69 -28.21
CA THR A 4 -0.67 -5.62 -27.50
C THR A 4 -1.71 -6.18 -26.54
N SER A 5 -2.36 -7.28 -26.89
CA SER A 5 -3.36 -7.95 -26.03
C SER A 5 -2.74 -8.59 -24.79
N LYS A 6 -1.56 -9.23 -24.91
CA LYS A 6 -0.85 -9.81 -23.75
C LYS A 6 -0.32 -8.75 -22.77
N ASN A 7 0.14 -7.62 -23.29
CA ASN A 7 0.61 -6.52 -22.44
C ASN A 7 -0.57 -5.89 -21.68
N ASN A 8 -1.70 -5.65 -22.31
CA ASN A 8 -2.89 -5.12 -21.63
C ASN A 8 -3.38 -6.04 -20.51
N ALA A 9 -3.34 -7.36 -20.71
CA ALA A 9 -3.67 -8.32 -19.66
C ALA A 9 -2.69 -8.28 -18.48
N LEU A 10 -1.39 -8.10 -18.75
CA LEU A 10 -0.37 -7.96 -17.69
C LEU A 10 -0.57 -6.66 -16.91
N TYR A 11 -0.80 -5.54 -17.57
CA TYR A 11 -1.01 -4.25 -16.94
C TYR A 11 -2.25 -4.25 -16.04
N SER A 12 -3.35 -4.82 -16.49
CA SER A 12 -4.58 -4.94 -15.69
C SER A 12 -4.45 -5.89 -14.50
N GLN A 13 -3.50 -6.83 -14.53
CA GLN A 13 -3.26 -7.77 -13.42
C GLN A 13 -2.35 -7.20 -12.32
N ILE A 14 -1.56 -6.16 -12.61
CA ILE A 14 -0.62 -5.58 -11.65
C ILE A 14 -1.20 -4.32 -11.01
N ALA A 15 -1.91 -3.49 -11.76
CA ALA A 15 -2.65 -2.38 -11.17
C ALA A 15 -3.68 -2.89 -10.15
N GLY A 16 -3.71 -2.27 -8.97
CA GLY A 16 -4.52 -2.70 -7.83
C GLY A 16 -3.89 -3.80 -6.98
N SER A 17 -2.77 -4.41 -7.40
CA SER A 17 -2.07 -5.45 -6.63
C SER A 17 -1.05 -4.85 -5.64
N PHE A 18 -0.55 -5.72 -4.75
CA PHE A 18 0.54 -5.39 -3.85
C PHE A 18 1.88 -5.89 -4.40
N LEU A 19 2.94 -5.12 -4.14
CA LEU A 19 4.32 -5.57 -4.27
C LEU A 19 4.91 -5.69 -2.88
N LEU A 20 5.59 -6.82 -2.63
CA LEU A 20 6.36 -7.04 -1.42
C LEU A 20 7.84 -7.05 -1.80
N SER A 21 8.66 -6.31 -1.08
CA SER A 21 10.10 -6.41 -1.26
C SER A 21 10.60 -7.80 -0.89
N THR A 22 11.55 -8.34 -1.63
CA THR A 22 12.25 -9.56 -1.18
C THR A 22 13.24 -9.23 -0.07
N PRO A 23 13.70 -10.21 0.73
CA PRO A 23 14.72 -10.01 1.76
C PRO A 23 16.05 -9.46 1.23
N ARG A 24 16.28 -9.52 -0.08
CA ARG A 24 17.47 -8.97 -0.73
C ARG A 24 17.45 -7.44 -0.80
N LEU A 25 16.27 -6.84 -0.75
CA LEU A 25 16.11 -5.40 -0.80
C LEU A 25 16.21 -4.82 0.62
N THR A 26 17.43 -4.43 0.99
CA THR A 26 17.79 -3.94 2.33
C THR A 26 17.83 -2.43 2.45
N GLN A 27 17.71 -1.71 1.31
CA GLN A 27 17.82 -0.25 1.28
C GLN A 27 16.47 0.43 1.59
N GLU A 28 16.53 1.48 2.38
CA GLU A 28 15.38 2.35 2.63
C GLU A 28 15.03 3.20 1.39
N PRO A 29 13.76 3.50 1.17
CA PRO A 29 12.57 3.19 2.00
C PRO A 29 11.95 1.83 1.70
N PHE A 30 12.57 0.99 0.90
CA PHE A 30 11.98 -0.23 0.35
C PHE A 30 12.34 -1.51 1.10
N CYS A 31 13.15 -1.43 2.15
CA CYS A 31 13.39 -2.56 3.03
C CYS A 31 12.08 -3.00 3.70
N ARG A 32 11.71 -4.27 3.54
CA ARG A 32 10.44 -4.82 4.05
C ARG A 32 9.22 -3.98 3.64
N ALA A 33 9.26 -3.46 2.41
CA ALA A 33 8.18 -2.63 1.91
C ALA A 33 7.01 -3.48 1.40
N VAL A 34 5.83 -2.95 1.65
CA VAL A 34 4.59 -3.34 0.99
C VAL A 34 4.11 -2.13 0.22
N ILE A 35 3.98 -2.27 -1.08
CA ILE A 35 3.58 -1.18 -1.97
C ILE A 35 2.28 -1.56 -2.66
N TRP A 36 1.32 -0.67 -2.64
CA TRP A 36 0.10 -0.79 -3.41
C TRP A 36 0.29 -0.09 -4.76
N ILE A 37 0.18 -0.84 -5.85
CA ILE A 37 0.30 -0.32 -7.21
C ILE A 37 -1.05 0.25 -7.65
N THR A 38 -1.10 1.55 -7.87
CA THR A 38 -2.30 2.24 -8.34
C THR A 38 -2.34 2.40 -9.86
N GLU A 39 -1.18 2.52 -10.49
CA GLU A 39 -1.06 2.64 -11.93
C GLU A 39 0.06 1.73 -12.47
N PHE A 40 -0.23 1.03 -13.58
CA PHE A 40 0.75 0.26 -14.32
C PHE A 40 0.42 0.29 -15.81
N SER A 41 1.34 0.79 -16.62
CA SER A 41 1.17 0.98 -18.06
C SER A 41 2.50 0.92 -18.80
N GLU A 42 2.47 1.07 -20.12
CA GLU A 42 3.69 1.22 -20.94
C GLU A 42 4.52 2.45 -20.57
N ARG A 43 3.93 3.44 -19.91
CA ARG A 43 4.62 4.66 -19.43
C ARG A 43 5.31 4.48 -18.08
N GLY A 44 5.14 3.33 -17.42
CA GLY A 44 5.72 3.01 -16.13
C GLY A 44 4.68 2.59 -15.11
N ALA A 45 5.07 2.65 -13.84
CA ALA A 45 4.21 2.29 -12.71
C ALA A 45 4.27 3.35 -11.62
N MET A 46 3.18 3.45 -10.86
CA MET A 46 3.09 4.27 -9.65
C MET A 46 2.36 3.50 -8.55
N GLY A 47 2.76 3.77 -7.31
CA GLY A 47 2.13 3.17 -6.14
C GLY A 47 2.50 3.90 -4.86
N PHE A 48 1.93 3.43 -3.74
CA PHE A 48 2.13 3.97 -2.42
C PHE A 48 2.71 2.92 -1.47
N VAL A 49 3.76 3.28 -0.73
CA VAL A 49 4.31 2.44 0.34
C VAL A 49 3.35 2.45 1.52
N LEU A 50 2.75 1.30 1.82
CA LEU A 50 1.77 1.11 2.89
C LEU A 50 2.41 0.76 4.23
N SER A 51 3.63 0.24 4.21
CA SER A 51 4.34 -0.23 5.39
C SER A 51 5.17 0.85 6.10
N ASN A 52 5.01 2.13 5.73
CA ASN A 52 5.81 3.22 6.28
C ASN A 52 4.93 4.35 6.88
N PRO A 53 4.31 4.13 8.06
CA PRO A 53 3.50 5.15 8.71
C PRO A 53 4.38 6.31 9.18
N ALA A 54 3.87 7.54 9.06
CA ALA A 54 4.53 8.72 9.61
C ALA A 54 4.41 8.80 11.14
N GLY A 55 3.48 8.03 11.74
CA GLY A 55 3.17 8.06 13.18
C GLY A 55 2.43 9.32 13.60
N THR A 56 1.63 9.89 12.69
CA THR A 56 0.89 11.12 12.91
C THR A 56 -0.33 11.18 11.98
N THR A 57 -1.19 12.18 12.17
CA THR A 57 -2.36 12.43 11.32
C THR A 57 -2.23 13.76 10.58
N LEU A 58 -3.08 13.99 9.59
CA LEU A 58 -3.08 15.25 8.82
C LEU A 58 -3.27 16.48 9.71
N GLY A 59 -4.24 16.45 10.62
CA GLY A 59 -4.51 17.59 11.51
C GLY A 59 -3.37 17.89 12.49
N SER A 60 -2.57 16.88 12.83
CA SER A 60 -1.36 17.08 13.68
C SER A 60 -0.18 17.65 12.91
N GLN A 61 -0.15 17.46 11.58
CA GLN A 61 0.96 17.93 10.73
C GLN A 61 0.70 19.29 10.10
N SER A 62 -0.56 19.68 9.93
CA SER A 62 -0.90 20.92 9.26
C SER A 62 -2.15 21.53 9.85
N VAL A 63 -2.08 22.81 10.20
CA VAL A 63 -3.21 23.60 10.67
C VAL A 63 -4.34 23.69 9.65
N ASN A 64 -4.04 23.50 8.36
CA ASN A 64 -5.05 23.51 7.30
C ASN A 64 -6.03 22.33 7.42
N PHE A 65 -5.64 21.24 8.07
CA PHE A 65 -6.49 20.08 8.29
C PHE A 65 -7.02 19.99 9.73
N ALA A 66 -6.52 20.82 10.64
CA ALA A 66 -7.02 20.85 12.01
C ALA A 66 -8.47 21.35 12.06
N GLY A 67 -9.35 20.61 12.75
CA GLY A 67 -10.78 20.91 12.82
C GLY A 67 -11.60 20.55 11.58
N THR A 68 -10.97 20.00 10.53
CA THR A 68 -11.67 19.48 9.36
C THR A 68 -12.01 17.98 9.51
N PRO A 69 -12.91 17.43 8.69
CA PRO A 69 -13.17 15.99 8.65
C PRO A 69 -11.91 15.14 8.39
N LEU A 70 -10.89 15.71 7.75
CA LEU A 70 -9.63 15.04 7.42
C LEU A 70 -8.60 15.01 8.56
N GLN A 71 -8.86 15.70 9.68
CA GLN A 71 -7.87 15.87 10.76
C GLN A 71 -7.32 14.54 11.31
N ASN A 72 -8.13 13.50 11.38
CA ASN A 72 -7.77 12.20 11.93
C ASN A 72 -7.27 11.19 10.89
N VAL A 73 -7.14 11.60 9.62
CA VAL A 73 -6.64 10.73 8.57
C VAL A 73 -5.15 10.42 8.82
N PRO A 74 -4.77 9.14 8.91
CA PRO A 74 -3.38 8.74 9.14
C PRO A 74 -2.49 9.16 7.98
N LEU A 75 -1.29 9.66 8.31
CA LEU A 75 -0.26 10.02 7.33
C LEU A 75 0.74 8.88 7.16
N MET A 76 0.99 8.53 5.90
CA MET A 76 1.95 7.53 5.44
C MET A 76 3.05 8.20 4.63
N LEU A 77 4.29 7.70 4.73
CA LEU A 77 5.38 8.07 3.83
C LEU A 77 5.27 7.19 2.57
N GLY A 78 4.58 7.71 1.56
CA GLY A 78 4.17 6.94 0.37
C GLY A 78 5.28 6.58 -0.61
N GLY A 79 6.44 7.21 -0.50
CA GLY A 79 7.62 6.91 -1.30
C GLY A 79 8.54 8.11 -1.53
N PRO A 80 9.68 7.91 -2.22
CA PRO A 80 10.72 8.92 -2.34
C PRO A 80 10.45 9.98 -3.42
N VAL A 81 9.49 9.76 -4.32
CA VAL A 81 9.19 10.69 -5.41
C VAL A 81 8.17 11.72 -4.94
N GLU A 82 8.47 13.00 -5.15
CA GLU A 82 7.65 14.14 -4.70
C GLU A 82 7.26 14.06 -3.21
N PRO A 83 8.21 13.93 -2.26
CA PRO A 83 7.91 13.64 -0.85
C PRO A 83 7.08 14.73 -0.15
N ASN A 84 7.03 15.94 -0.72
CA ASN A 84 6.22 17.06 -0.23
C ASN A 84 4.82 17.10 -0.84
N ARG A 85 4.51 16.22 -1.81
CA ARG A 85 3.18 16.14 -2.40
C ARG A 85 2.30 15.22 -1.56
N LEU A 86 1.20 15.77 -1.08
CA LEU A 86 0.20 15.03 -0.32
C LEU A 86 -0.85 14.47 -1.28
N THR A 87 -1.16 13.18 -1.13
CA THR A 87 -2.26 12.51 -1.82
C THR A 87 -3.16 11.83 -0.80
N ILE A 88 -4.44 12.19 -0.77
CA ILE A 88 -5.43 11.56 0.10
C ILE A 88 -6.19 10.53 -0.71
N VAL A 89 -6.27 9.31 -0.17
CA VAL A 89 -6.92 8.17 -0.81
C VAL A 89 -8.04 7.68 0.08
N SER A 90 -9.21 7.45 -0.53
CA SER A 90 -10.31 6.74 0.10
C SER A 90 -10.54 5.39 -0.59
N ILE A 91 -10.70 4.35 0.19
CA ILE A 91 -10.95 2.99 -0.26
C ILE A 91 -12.31 2.56 0.30
N VAL A 92 -13.25 2.26 -0.59
CA VAL A 92 -14.63 1.92 -0.26
C VAL A 92 -14.99 0.58 -0.85
N GLU A 93 -15.73 -0.22 -0.13
CA GLU A 93 -16.30 -1.46 -0.67
C GLU A 93 -17.53 -1.15 -1.53
N ASN A 94 -17.54 -1.67 -2.74
CA ASN A 94 -18.77 -1.71 -3.55
C ASN A 94 -19.61 -2.91 -3.10
N ALA A 95 -20.70 -2.65 -2.40
CA ALA A 95 -21.58 -3.68 -1.83
C ALA A 95 -22.20 -4.61 -2.90
N LEU A 96 -22.31 -4.16 -4.16
CA LEU A 96 -22.96 -4.94 -5.23
C LEU A 96 -22.06 -6.03 -5.82
N ASN A 97 -20.75 -5.75 -5.91
CA ASN A 97 -19.82 -6.66 -6.58
C ASN A 97 -18.60 -7.05 -5.73
N GLN A 98 -18.58 -6.66 -4.46
CA GLN A 98 -17.49 -6.92 -3.51
C GLN A 98 -16.11 -6.48 -4.02
N ARG A 99 -16.05 -5.41 -4.81
CA ARG A 99 -14.79 -4.82 -5.29
C ARG A 99 -14.44 -3.58 -4.49
N LEU A 100 -13.14 -3.37 -4.28
CA LEU A 100 -12.66 -2.11 -3.72
C LEU A 100 -12.74 -1.02 -4.80
N MET A 101 -13.41 0.06 -4.45
CA MET A 101 -13.38 1.31 -5.20
C MET A 101 -12.38 2.23 -4.53
N THR A 102 -11.50 2.80 -5.32
CA THR A 102 -10.45 3.68 -4.85
C THR A 102 -10.65 5.08 -5.41
N HIS A 103 -10.71 6.06 -4.53
CA HIS A 103 -10.72 7.47 -4.87
C HIS A 103 -9.37 8.06 -4.51
N ILE A 104 -8.61 8.50 -5.51
CA ILE A 104 -7.30 9.15 -5.34
C ILE A 104 -7.50 10.67 -5.45
N ASN A 105 -6.75 11.46 -4.67
CA ASN A 105 -6.89 12.91 -4.53
C ASN A 105 -8.27 13.32 -3.96
N VAL A 106 -8.69 12.66 -2.90
CA VAL A 106 -9.92 13.02 -2.19
C VAL A 106 -9.81 14.46 -1.68
N GLN A 107 -10.79 15.28 -2.05
CA GLN A 107 -10.93 16.64 -1.57
C GLN A 107 -11.90 16.70 -0.38
N GLU A 108 -11.82 17.76 0.41
CA GLU A 108 -12.66 17.92 1.61
C GLU A 108 -14.15 17.78 1.31
N ALA A 109 -14.64 18.39 0.22
CA ALA A 109 -16.03 18.28 -0.22
C ALA A 109 -16.49 16.85 -0.55
N MET A 110 -15.56 15.98 -0.98
CA MET A 110 -15.84 14.57 -1.24
C MET A 110 -15.85 13.74 0.06
N PHE A 111 -15.18 14.23 1.10
CA PHE A 111 -15.06 13.52 2.35
C PHE A 111 -16.39 13.49 3.12
N ASP A 112 -17.19 14.53 3.04
CA ASP A 112 -18.52 14.58 3.65
C ASP A 112 -19.44 13.50 3.08
N ASP A 113 -19.39 13.26 1.76
CA ASP A 113 -20.13 12.17 1.11
C ASP A 113 -19.58 10.79 1.46
N LEU A 114 -18.26 10.67 1.70
CA LEU A 114 -17.59 9.42 2.05
C LEU A 114 -17.74 9.06 3.54
N GLN A 115 -17.90 10.03 4.43
CA GLN A 115 -18.14 9.81 5.87
C GLN A 115 -19.45 9.05 6.14
N PHE A 116 -20.45 9.19 5.28
CA PHE A 116 -21.68 8.41 5.39
C PHE A 116 -21.49 6.92 5.12
N ARG A 117 -20.34 6.52 4.59
CA ARG A 117 -19.97 5.12 4.41
C ARG A 117 -19.12 4.68 5.59
N GLN A 118 -19.73 4.06 6.59
CA GLN A 118 -19.07 3.54 7.80
C GLN A 118 -17.87 2.58 7.50
N ASP A 119 -17.75 2.14 6.25
CA ASP A 119 -16.73 1.19 5.79
C ASP A 119 -15.58 1.83 5.01
N ALA A 120 -15.58 3.15 4.80
CA ALA A 120 -14.50 3.83 4.08
C ALA A 120 -13.20 3.79 4.90
N ILE A 121 -12.09 3.44 4.24
CA ILE A 121 -10.74 3.55 4.80
C ILE A 121 -10.06 4.75 4.13
N CYS A 122 -9.62 5.71 4.92
CA CYS A 122 -8.95 6.90 4.42
C CYS A 122 -7.49 6.92 4.88
N LEU A 123 -6.58 7.12 3.93
CA LEU A 123 -5.14 7.24 4.17
C LEU A 123 -4.60 8.46 3.41
N ALA A 124 -3.65 9.15 4.01
CA ALA A 124 -2.91 10.22 3.36
C ALA A 124 -1.48 9.77 3.09
N PHE A 125 -0.95 10.09 1.92
CA PHE A 125 0.39 9.72 1.51
C PHE A 125 1.23 10.95 1.18
N ALA A 126 2.39 11.07 1.80
CA ALA A 126 3.43 12.01 1.43
C ALA A 126 4.38 11.31 0.45
N GLY A 127 4.41 11.77 -0.81
CA GLY A 127 5.19 11.16 -1.88
C GLY A 127 4.62 9.84 -2.43
N THR A 128 5.31 9.31 -3.45
CA THR A 128 4.95 8.09 -4.17
C THR A 128 6.16 7.23 -4.48
N ALA A 129 5.95 5.94 -4.73
CA ALA A 129 6.90 5.06 -5.40
C ALA A 129 6.61 5.05 -6.90
N GLN A 130 7.64 5.25 -7.73
CA GLN A 130 7.48 5.32 -9.19
C GLN A 130 8.54 4.48 -9.89
N TRP A 131 8.17 3.90 -11.00
CA TRP A 131 9.03 3.13 -11.89
C TRP A 131 8.95 3.69 -13.31
N ALA A 132 10.11 3.85 -13.93
CA ALA A 132 10.21 4.18 -15.34
C ALA A 132 9.62 3.06 -16.23
N PRO A 133 9.35 3.34 -17.52
CA PRO A 133 8.88 2.32 -18.46
C PRO A 133 9.75 1.06 -18.41
N LYS A 134 9.11 -0.10 -18.28
CA LYS A 134 9.73 -1.45 -18.20
C LYS A 134 10.63 -1.71 -16.98
N GLN A 135 10.78 -0.75 -16.07
CA GLN A 135 11.60 -0.93 -14.87
C GLN A 135 10.96 -1.97 -13.93
N LEU A 136 9.69 -1.83 -13.61
CA LEU A 136 9.00 -2.75 -12.70
C LEU A 136 8.97 -4.18 -13.25
N GLU A 137 8.73 -4.36 -14.55
CA GLU A 137 8.76 -5.66 -15.20
C GLU A 137 10.13 -6.33 -15.08
N LYS A 138 11.22 -5.55 -15.22
CA LYS A 138 12.58 -6.02 -15.05
C LYS A 138 12.82 -6.45 -13.60
N GLU A 139 12.47 -5.61 -12.63
CA GLU A 139 12.64 -5.88 -11.20
C GLU A 139 11.84 -7.08 -10.72
N LEU A 140 10.63 -7.30 -11.26
CA LEU A 140 9.83 -8.50 -11.01
C LEU A 140 10.52 -9.78 -11.54
N LYS A 141 11.12 -9.71 -12.75
CA LYS A 141 11.88 -10.86 -13.32
C LYS A 141 13.15 -11.16 -12.55
N GLU A 142 13.81 -10.14 -12.02
CA GLU A 142 15.03 -10.25 -11.20
C GLU A 142 14.72 -10.71 -9.77
N GLY A 143 13.44 -10.82 -9.40
CA GLY A 143 13.01 -11.23 -8.07
C GLY A 143 13.35 -10.20 -6.99
N ILE A 144 13.34 -8.92 -7.33
CA ILE A 144 13.44 -7.81 -6.37
C ILE A 144 12.11 -7.65 -5.66
N TRP A 145 11.01 -7.80 -6.41
CA TRP A 145 9.65 -7.72 -5.91
C TRP A 145 8.92 -9.06 -6.05
N ILE A 146 8.07 -9.32 -5.08
CA ILE A 146 7.08 -10.39 -5.09
C ILE A 146 5.72 -9.75 -5.35
N LYS A 147 5.00 -10.22 -6.37
CA LYS A 147 3.63 -9.79 -6.60
C LYS A 147 2.71 -10.48 -5.59
N GLY A 148 2.05 -9.70 -4.74
CA GLY A 148 1.01 -10.17 -3.84
C GLY A 148 -0.33 -10.32 -4.56
N ALA A 149 -1.15 -11.27 -4.09
CA ALA A 149 -2.51 -11.45 -4.62
C ALA A 149 -3.35 -10.21 -4.31
N ALA A 150 -4.09 -9.74 -5.31
CA ALA A 150 -5.10 -8.69 -5.17
C ALA A 150 -6.46 -9.30 -4.80
N ASP A 151 -6.49 -10.21 -3.81
CA ASP A 151 -7.74 -10.71 -3.26
C ASP A 151 -8.44 -9.61 -2.48
N PHE A 152 -9.71 -9.39 -2.78
CA PHE A 152 -10.52 -8.34 -2.19
C PHE A 152 -10.55 -8.41 -0.65
N VAL A 153 -10.78 -9.60 -0.09
CA VAL A 153 -10.88 -9.79 1.36
C VAL A 153 -9.55 -9.51 2.05
N VAL A 154 -8.46 -10.01 1.46
CA VAL A 154 -7.10 -9.78 1.94
C VAL A 154 -6.73 -8.31 1.83
N ALA A 155 -7.04 -7.66 0.70
CA ALA A 155 -6.74 -6.25 0.48
C ALA A 155 -7.51 -5.36 1.47
N ARG A 156 -8.81 -5.59 1.68
CA ARG A 156 -9.63 -4.83 2.63
C ARG A 156 -9.12 -4.97 4.06
N GLN A 157 -8.89 -6.20 4.52
CA GLN A 157 -8.34 -6.45 5.84
C GLN A 157 -7.01 -5.73 6.01
N PHE A 158 -6.18 -5.78 5.01
CA PHE A 158 -4.88 -5.16 4.98
C PHE A 158 -4.93 -3.63 5.11
N PHE A 159 -5.75 -2.95 4.30
CA PHE A 159 -5.90 -1.50 4.41
C PHE A 159 -6.46 -1.08 5.77
N ARG A 160 -7.37 -1.87 6.34
CA ARG A 160 -7.89 -1.61 7.68
C ARG A 160 -6.81 -1.79 8.76
N GLU A 161 -5.96 -2.79 8.63
CA GLU A 161 -4.80 -2.98 9.54
C GLU A 161 -3.81 -1.83 9.40
N VAL A 162 -3.53 -1.33 8.19
CA VAL A 162 -2.69 -0.15 7.95
C VAL A 162 -3.29 1.08 8.63
N GLU A 163 -4.57 1.34 8.45
CA GLU A 163 -5.28 2.47 9.08
C GLU A 163 -5.18 2.40 10.60
N LEU A 164 -5.46 1.26 11.20
CA LEU A 164 -5.40 1.08 12.66
C LEU A 164 -3.98 1.18 13.19
N SER A 165 -3.04 0.51 12.55
CA SER A 165 -1.65 0.43 13.03
C SER A 165 -0.85 1.70 12.79
N SER A 166 -1.24 2.53 11.83
CA SER A 166 -0.61 3.83 11.58
C SER A 166 -0.76 4.81 12.75
N ARG A 167 -1.69 4.52 13.65
CA ARG A 167 -1.93 5.27 14.90
C ARG A 167 -0.96 4.89 16.02
N PHE A 168 -0.16 3.82 15.86
CA PHE A 168 0.80 3.39 16.87
C PHE A 168 2.17 4.05 16.67
N GLU A 169 2.82 4.41 17.78
CA GLU A 169 4.09 5.14 17.78
C GLU A 169 5.29 4.31 17.29
N ASN A 170 5.21 2.97 17.34
CA ASN A 170 6.34 2.09 17.03
C ASN A 170 6.41 1.71 15.54
N LYS A 171 7.07 2.56 14.75
CA LYS A 171 7.20 2.42 13.28
C LYS A 171 7.98 1.17 12.83
N ARG A 172 8.96 0.70 13.63
CA ARG A 172 9.83 -0.42 13.22
C ARG A 172 9.08 -1.74 13.24
N ASP A 173 8.31 -1.98 14.29
CA ASP A 173 7.56 -3.22 14.45
C ASP A 173 6.45 -3.34 13.41
N PHE A 174 5.75 -2.24 13.12
CA PHE A 174 4.69 -2.22 12.12
C PHE A 174 5.15 -2.71 10.74
N ARG A 175 6.26 -2.16 10.22
CA ARG A 175 6.78 -2.50 8.89
C ARG A 175 7.08 -4.00 8.76
N GLY A 176 7.81 -4.54 9.73
CA GLY A 176 8.18 -5.95 9.74
C GLY A 176 6.99 -6.89 9.88
N VAL A 177 6.08 -6.60 10.79
CA VAL A 177 4.87 -7.37 11.03
C VAL A 177 3.98 -7.40 9.80
N LEU A 178 3.71 -6.24 9.21
CA LEU A 178 2.86 -6.12 8.05
C LEU A 178 3.43 -6.92 6.85
N TRP A 179 4.71 -6.70 6.53
CA TRP A 179 5.40 -7.39 5.45
C TRP A 179 5.41 -8.91 5.67
N SER A 180 5.73 -9.36 6.87
CA SER A 180 5.77 -10.77 7.26
C SER A 180 4.41 -11.45 7.14
N ARG A 181 3.35 -10.79 7.63
CA ARG A 181 1.99 -11.30 7.58
C ARG A 181 1.49 -11.49 6.15
N ILE A 182 1.78 -10.54 5.26
CA ILE A 182 1.37 -10.66 3.85
C ILE A 182 2.23 -11.70 3.14
N LEU A 183 3.53 -11.73 3.41
CA LEU A 183 4.42 -12.70 2.81
C LEU A 183 4.04 -14.14 3.18
N SER A 184 3.61 -14.37 4.42
CA SER A 184 3.17 -15.70 4.88
C SER A 184 1.92 -16.22 4.16
N LYS A 185 1.09 -15.33 3.63
CA LYS A 185 -0.12 -15.67 2.85
C LYS A 185 0.17 -15.92 1.36
N GLN A 186 1.41 -15.67 0.89
CA GLN A 186 1.77 -15.89 -0.50
C GLN A 186 2.05 -17.39 -0.77
N PRO A 187 1.83 -17.88 -2.02
CA PRO A 187 2.15 -19.26 -2.38
C PRO A 187 3.65 -19.53 -2.25
N ASN A 188 3.99 -20.83 -2.05
CA ASN A 188 5.38 -21.30 -2.01
C ASN A 188 6.24 -20.72 -3.15
N PRO A 189 7.50 -20.30 -2.94
CA PRO A 189 8.32 -20.53 -1.73
C PRO A 189 8.27 -19.42 -0.67
N TYR A 190 7.47 -18.40 -0.86
CA TYR A 190 7.56 -17.14 -0.10
C TYR A 190 7.16 -17.27 1.37
N HIS A 191 6.23 -18.18 1.73
CA HIS A 191 5.91 -18.41 3.13
C HIS A 191 7.10 -19.00 3.92
N LYS A 192 8.02 -19.75 3.25
CA LYS A 192 9.25 -20.23 3.90
C LYS A 192 10.21 -19.10 4.23
N VAL A 193 10.22 -18.03 3.42
CA VAL A 193 11.02 -16.84 3.68
C VAL A 193 10.48 -16.11 4.91
N ALA A 194 9.17 -16.00 5.05
CA ALA A 194 8.54 -15.42 6.24
C ALA A 194 8.90 -16.23 7.52
N ALA A 195 9.00 -17.55 7.42
CA ALA A 195 9.38 -18.42 8.53
C ALA A 195 10.85 -18.29 8.98
N GLN A 196 11.71 -17.70 8.16
CA GLN A 196 13.13 -17.45 8.46
C GLN A 196 13.40 -16.10 9.15
N LEU A 197 12.34 -15.30 9.37
CA LEU A 197 12.49 -14.04 10.10
C LEU A 197 12.91 -14.27 11.55
N PRO A 198 13.64 -13.31 12.16
CA PRO A 198 13.95 -13.35 13.58
C PRO A 198 12.70 -13.57 14.45
N TYR A 199 12.87 -14.25 15.55
CA TYR A 199 11.78 -14.71 16.43
C TYR A 199 10.88 -13.59 16.93
N ASP A 200 11.45 -12.41 17.18
CA ASP A 200 10.79 -11.17 17.61
C ASP A 200 9.73 -10.66 16.61
N LEU A 201 9.90 -10.98 15.34
CA LEU A 201 8.96 -10.59 14.29
C LEU A 201 7.88 -11.67 14.00
N ARG A 202 8.11 -12.92 14.42
CA ARG A 202 7.16 -14.03 14.23
C ARG A 202 6.01 -13.99 15.24
N ASP A 203 6.33 -13.65 16.48
CA ASP A 203 5.34 -13.63 17.57
C ASP A 203 4.31 -12.52 17.40
N LEU A 204 4.70 -11.41 16.77
CA LEU A 204 3.80 -10.31 16.45
C LEU A 204 2.88 -10.61 15.24
N ALA A 205 3.24 -11.56 14.38
CA ALA A 205 2.45 -11.93 13.21
C ALA A 205 1.33 -12.95 13.51
N ASN A 206 1.39 -13.61 14.68
CA ASN A 206 0.48 -14.69 15.08
C ASN A 206 -0.57 -14.26 16.13
N ASN A 207 -0.49 -13.03 16.62
CA ASN A 207 -1.49 -12.40 17.49
C ASN A 207 -2.32 -11.38 16.70
#